data_b339ffb0018efd6292728ad126156a38
#
_entry.id   b339ffb0018efd6292728ad126156a38
#
_cell.length_a   1.000
_cell.length_b   1.000
_cell.length_c   1.000
_cell.angle_alpha   90.00
_cell.angle_beta   90.00
_cell.angle_gamma   90.00
#
_symmetry.space_group_name_H-M   'P 1'
#
loop_
_entity.id
_entity.type
_entity.pdbx_description
1 polymer ?
#
loop_
_entity_poly.entity_id
_entity_poly.type
_entity_poly.pdbx_seq_one_letter_code
_entity_poly.pdbx_strand_id
1 'polypeptide(L)'
;LSREQLGQYTEALADYDNAISIKPDYAEPYFNKSLQMLLHGNFAEGWPLYEWRWKTEQNIGKGLKTSKPLWQGEKNANVFLWAEQGIGDEIMFASIIPELEEQCSNLTVKCDKRLIPLFERSFSKKINFQFDQSKVSEDSYEFHIPIASLPSVLRPSLDNFKQAPRSYLRCDNKKAEKLKQIISTDKTQTLIGISWNSSAKQPCAHHRNID
;
A
#
# COMPACT_ATOMS: atom_id res chain seq x y z
N LEU A 1 24.95 -8.97 8.15
CA LEU A 1 23.81 -8.10 8.47
C LEU A 1 24.09 -6.72 7.89
N SER A 2 23.15 -6.12 7.13
CA SER A 2 23.30 -4.76 6.63
C SER A 2 23.25 -3.75 7.80
N ARG A 3 23.80 -2.55 7.63
CA ARG A 3 23.70 -1.46 8.62
C ARG A 3 22.28 -1.14 9.00
N GLU A 4 21.38 -1.24 8.05
CA GLU A 4 19.94 -1.12 8.21
C GLU A 4 19.38 -2.12 9.24
N GLN A 5 19.76 -3.41 9.15
CA GLN A 5 19.36 -4.45 10.12
C GLN A 5 19.98 -4.25 11.51
N LEU A 6 21.07 -3.51 11.60
CA LEU A 6 21.72 -3.14 12.85
C LEU A 6 21.17 -1.83 13.46
N GLY A 7 20.18 -1.19 12.82
CA GLY A 7 19.63 0.09 13.28
C GLY A 7 20.55 1.30 13.06
N GLN A 8 21.59 1.17 12.24
CA GLN A 8 22.55 2.23 11.91
C GLN A 8 21.99 3.07 10.76
N TYR A 9 20.97 3.87 11.04
CA TYR A 9 20.21 4.60 10.02
C TYR A 9 21.06 5.62 9.25
N THR A 10 21.82 6.45 9.95
CA THR A 10 22.64 7.52 9.33
C THR A 10 23.71 6.94 8.42
N GLU A 11 24.39 5.89 8.88
CA GLU A 11 25.43 5.21 8.12
C GLU A 11 24.85 4.47 6.90
N ALA A 12 23.66 3.90 7.04
CA ALA A 12 22.97 3.26 5.91
C ALA A 12 22.63 4.29 4.82
N LEU A 13 22.11 5.47 5.20
CA LEU A 13 21.85 6.55 4.22
C LEU A 13 23.12 7.00 3.51
N ALA A 14 24.24 7.16 4.23
CA ALA A 14 25.52 7.52 3.63
C ALA A 14 26.04 6.45 2.65
N ASP A 15 25.85 5.16 2.96
CA ASP A 15 26.21 4.08 2.04
C ASP A 15 25.37 4.11 0.76
N TYR A 16 24.06 4.41 0.86
CA TYR A 16 23.21 4.57 -0.33
C TYR A 16 23.63 5.79 -1.16
N ASP A 17 23.95 6.94 -0.54
CA ASP A 17 24.43 8.13 -1.23
C ASP A 17 25.77 7.88 -1.94
N ASN A 18 26.67 7.14 -1.33
CA ASN A 18 27.92 6.72 -1.96
C ASN A 18 27.66 5.81 -3.18
N ALA A 19 26.77 4.83 -3.04
CA ALA A 19 26.42 3.94 -4.16
C ALA A 19 25.79 4.72 -5.33
N ILE A 20 24.90 5.67 -5.04
CA ILE A 20 24.27 6.57 -6.01
C ILE A 20 25.33 7.45 -6.72
N SER A 21 26.30 7.98 -5.98
CA SER A 21 27.39 8.81 -6.55
C SER A 21 28.29 8.04 -7.51
N ILE A 22 28.53 6.75 -7.20
CA ILE A 22 29.34 5.87 -8.06
C ILE A 22 28.56 5.43 -9.31
N LYS A 23 27.28 5.12 -9.15
CA LYS A 23 26.42 4.64 -10.25
C LYS A 23 25.03 5.29 -10.17
N PRO A 24 24.82 6.48 -10.78
CA PRO A 24 23.59 7.26 -10.67
C PRO A 24 22.34 6.61 -11.29
N ASP A 25 22.49 5.61 -12.13
CA ASP A 25 21.40 4.83 -12.74
C ASP A 25 21.04 3.54 -11.98
N TYR A 26 21.75 3.24 -10.88
CA TYR A 26 21.51 2.06 -10.07
C TYR A 26 20.29 2.24 -9.16
N ALA A 27 19.21 1.55 -9.45
CA ALA A 27 17.89 1.81 -8.85
C ALA A 27 17.77 1.35 -7.40
N GLU A 28 18.42 0.25 -7.03
CA GLU A 28 18.29 -0.37 -5.71
C GLU A 28 18.69 0.54 -4.54
N PRO A 29 19.81 1.31 -4.59
CA PRO A 29 20.14 2.27 -3.53
C PRO A 29 19.08 3.36 -3.33
N TYR A 30 18.51 3.90 -4.41
CA TYR A 30 17.42 4.88 -4.30
C TYR A 30 16.20 4.29 -3.63
N PHE A 31 15.78 3.09 -4.06
CA PHE A 31 14.65 2.40 -3.49
C PHE A 31 14.88 2.06 -2.01
N ASN A 32 16.02 1.48 -1.65
CA ASN A 32 16.35 1.15 -0.27
C ASN A 32 16.46 2.41 0.61
N LYS A 33 17.06 3.49 0.11
CA LYS A 33 17.10 4.79 0.77
C LYS A 33 15.69 5.30 1.06
N SER A 34 14.76 5.17 0.09
CA SER A 34 13.37 5.58 0.26
C SER A 34 12.69 4.85 1.40
N LEU A 35 12.90 3.53 1.53
CA LEU A 35 12.32 2.73 2.61
C LEU A 35 12.77 3.21 3.99
N GLN A 36 14.06 3.56 4.13
CA GLN A 36 14.58 4.11 5.38
C GLN A 36 13.98 5.50 5.67
N MET A 37 13.89 6.36 4.68
CA MET A 37 13.29 7.69 4.84
C MET A 37 11.82 7.60 5.26
N LEU A 38 11.04 6.75 4.60
CA LEU A 38 9.62 6.54 4.91
C LEU A 38 9.43 5.93 6.31
N LEU A 39 10.28 4.97 6.70
CA LEU A 39 10.26 4.37 8.03
C LEU A 39 10.49 5.41 9.15
N HIS A 40 11.32 6.42 8.89
CA HIS A 40 11.62 7.49 9.85
C HIS A 40 10.75 8.75 9.67
N GLY A 41 9.70 8.67 8.83
CA GLY A 41 8.72 9.75 8.66
C GLY A 41 9.17 10.89 7.74
N ASN A 42 10.29 10.73 7.03
CA ASN A 42 10.71 11.70 6.01
C ASN A 42 9.98 11.43 4.68
N PHE A 43 8.67 11.70 4.68
CA PHE A 43 7.80 11.38 3.54
C PHE A 43 8.09 12.26 2.32
N ALA A 44 8.38 13.55 2.51
CA ALA A 44 8.59 14.48 1.41
C ALA A 44 9.74 14.07 0.47
N GLU A 45 10.82 13.52 1.03
CA GLU A 45 11.95 13.02 0.25
C GLU A 45 11.81 11.53 -0.07
N GLY A 46 11.18 10.76 0.81
CA GLY A 46 11.04 9.31 0.68
C GLY A 46 10.14 8.91 -0.50
N TRP A 47 8.97 9.55 -0.67
CA TRP A 47 8.05 9.18 -1.74
C TRP A 47 8.62 9.35 -3.16
N PRO A 48 9.30 10.45 -3.52
CA PRO A 48 9.92 10.57 -4.84
C PRO A 48 10.96 9.48 -5.11
N LEU A 49 11.74 9.12 -4.09
CA LEU A 49 12.72 8.04 -4.21
C LEU A 49 12.06 6.66 -4.28
N TYR A 50 10.89 6.48 -3.68
CA TYR A 50 10.15 5.23 -3.70
C TYR A 50 9.70 4.83 -5.12
N GLU A 51 9.53 5.80 -6.01
CA GLU A 51 9.20 5.54 -7.42
C GLU A 51 10.33 4.85 -8.21
N TRP A 52 11.57 4.85 -7.68
CA TRP A 52 12.65 4.08 -8.27
C TRP A 52 12.42 2.57 -8.18
N ARG A 53 11.46 2.09 -7.36
CA ARG A 53 11.05 0.67 -7.34
C ARG A 53 10.75 0.12 -8.74
N TRP A 54 10.23 0.95 -9.64
CA TRP A 54 9.90 0.56 -11.00
C TRP A 54 11.11 0.30 -11.90
N LYS A 55 12.29 0.76 -11.51
CA LYS A 55 13.56 0.58 -12.22
C LYS A 55 14.41 -0.54 -11.61
N THR A 56 14.03 -1.11 -10.46
CA THR A 56 14.75 -2.25 -9.86
C THR A 56 14.61 -3.50 -10.72
N GLU A 57 15.59 -4.40 -10.65
CA GLU A 57 15.58 -5.67 -11.40
C GLU A 57 14.31 -6.48 -11.17
N GLN A 58 13.77 -6.43 -9.94
CA GLN A 58 12.57 -7.18 -9.58
C GLN A 58 11.31 -6.64 -10.23
N ASN A 59 11.22 -5.35 -10.53
CA ASN A 59 9.98 -4.68 -10.94
C ASN A 59 10.00 -4.11 -12.36
N ILE A 60 11.14 -4.11 -13.02
CA ILE A 60 11.24 -3.63 -14.40
C ILE A 60 10.23 -4.36 -15.30
N GLY A 61 9.43 -3.61 -16.04
CA GLY A 61 8.40 -4.16 -16.93
C GLY A 61 7.12 -4.64 -16.26
N LYS A 62 6.96 -4.54 -14.92
CA LYS A 62 5.74 -4.93 -14.20
C LYS A 62 4.68 -3.84 -14.10
N GLY A 63 4.96 -2.63 -14.59
CA GLY A 63 3.98 -1.55 -14.61
C GLY A 63 2.74 -1.86 -15.44
N LEU A 64 1.67 -1.12 -15.17
CA LEU A 64 0.45 -1.18 -15.98
C LEU A 64 0.77 -0.79 -17.43
N LYS A 65 0.36 -1.63 -18.39
CA LYS A 65 0.47 -1.31 -19.82
C LYS A 65 -0.75 -0.49 -20.23
N THR A 66 -0.58 0.82 -20.31
CA THR A 66 -1.62 1.78 -20.70
C THR A 66 -0.99 3.01 -21.32
N SER A 67 -1.75 3.68 -22.19
CA SER A 67 -1.40 4.98 -22.76
C SER A 67 -1.81 6.15 -21.85
N LYS A 68 -2.62 5.88 -20.82
CA LYS A 68 -3.13 6.93 -19.94
C LYS A 68 -2.05 7.44 -19.01
N PRO A 69 -2.04 8.74 -18.65
CA PRO A 69 -1.07 9.33 -17.75
C PRO A 69 -1.30 8.90 -16.29
N LEU A 70 -0.23 9.04 -15.49
CA LEU A 70 -0.32 8.90 -14.04
C LEU A 70 -1.14 10.05 -13.44
N TRP A 71 -2.02 9.72 -12.49
CA TRP A 71 -2.77 10.70 -11.72
C TRP A 71 -1.85 11.48 -10.78
N GLN A 72 -1.94 12.81 -10.82
CA GLN A 72 -1.12 13.73 -10.04
C GLN A 72 -1.96 14.67 -9.14
N GLY A 73 -3.24 14.33 -8.93
CA GLY A 73 -4.15 15.13 -8.13
C GLY A 73 -5.25 15.82 -8.96
N GLU A 74 -5.45 15.40 -10.21
CA GLU A 74 -6.53 15.91 -11.08
C GLU A 74 -7.89 15.61 -10.45
N LYS A 75 -8.70 16.67 -10.27
CA LYS A 75 -10.01 16.58 -9.66
C LYS A 75 -11.08 16.23 -10.70
N ASN A 76 -12.13 15.56 -10.21
CA ASN A 76 -13.30 15.19 -11.00
C ASN A 76 -12.97 14.34 -12.24
N ALA A 77 -11.88 13.58 -12.18
CA ALA A 77 -11.45 12.66 -13.22
C ALA A 77 -11.92 11.22 -12.96
N ASN A 78 -11.95 10.41 -14.01
CA ASN A 78 -12.11 8.96 -13.90
C ASN A 78 -10.74 8.33 -13.64
N VAL A 79 -10.55 7.69 -12.50
CA VAL A 79 -9.25 7.17 -12.06
C VAL A 79 -9.26 5.66 -11.91
N PHE A 80 -8.21 5.01 -12.40
CA PHE A 80 -7.95 3.60 -12.20
C PHE A 80 -6.81 3.42 -11.17
N LEU A 81 -7.16 3.04 -9.95
CA LEU A 81 -6.24 2.64 -8.88
C LEU A 81 -5.95 1.15 -9.03
N TRP A 82 -4.69 0.76 -9.09
CA TRP A 82 -4.33 -0.65 -9.26
C TRP A 82 -3.25 -1.11 -8.27
N ALA A 83 -3.50 -2.27 -7.68
CA ALA A 83 -2.57 -2.87 -6.72
C ALA A 83 -1.43 -3.59 -7.45
N GLU A 84 -0.21 -3.36 -6.99
CA GLU A 84 1.03 -3.96 -7.48
C GLU A 84 1.88 -4.58 -6.36
N GLN A 85 1.44 -4.43 -5.12
CA GLN A 85 2.13 -4.94 -3.94
C GLN A 85 1.47 -6.22 -3.40
N GLY A 86 1.96 -6.74 -2.29
CA GLY A 86 1.34 -7.85 -1.59
C GLY A 86 0.04 -7.47 -0.89
N ILE A 87 -0.76 -8.48 -0.52
CA ILE A 87 -2.08 -8.28 0.09
C ILE A 87 -2.04 -7.42 1.39
N GLY A 88 -0.96 -7.52 2.16
CA GLY A 88 -0.77 -6.69 3.37
C GLY A 88 -0.59 -5.22 3.03
N ASP A 89 0.17 -4.95 1.96
CA ASP A 89 0.41 -3.60 1.47
C ASP A 89 -0.86 -3.01 0.85
N GLU A 90 -1.64 -3.82 0.12
CA GLU A 90 -2.96 -3.41 -0.40
C GLU A 90 -3.88 -2.98 0.75
N ILE A 91 -3.93 -3.75 1.84
CA ILE A 91 -4.70 -3.38 3.02
C ILE A 91 -4.19 -2.07 3.61
N MET A 92 -2.89 -1.90 3.82
CA MET A 92 -2.30 -0.70 4.39
C MET A 92 -2.62 0.55 3.56
N PHE A 93 -2.35 0.51 2.25
CA PHE A 93 -2.58 1.63 1.35
C PHE A 93 -4.07 1.90 1.08
N ALA A 94 -4.95 0.90 1.23
CA ALA A 94 -6.39 1.10 1.10
C ALA A 94 -6.96 2.14 2.08
N SER A 95 -6.23 2.45 3.16
CA SER A 95 -6.61 3.53 4.09
C SER A 95 -6.73 4.91 3.43
N ILE A 96 -6.16 5.08 2.22
CA ILE A 96 -6.16 6.36 1.46
C ILE A 96 -7.29 6.39 0.40
N ILE A 97 -7.92 5.26 0.10
CA ILE A 97 -8.97 5.18 -0.92
C ILE A 97 -10.10 6.21 -0.71
N PRO A 98 -10.61 6.47 0.51
CA PRO A 98 -11.63 7.50 0.71
C PRO A 98 -11.20 8.90 0.27
N GLU A 99 -9.94 9.28 0.52
CA GLU A 99 -9.39 10.58 0.12
C GLU A 99 -9.29 10.71 -1.41
N LEU A 100 -8.95 9.60 -2.10
CA LEU A 100 -8.95 9.56 -3.56
C LEU A 100 -10.38 9.63 -4.12
N GLU A 101 -11.34 8.88 -3.54
CA GLU A 101 -12.73 8.89 -3.98
C GLU A 101 -13.33 10.30 -3.97
N GLU A 102 -13.02 11.10 -2.94
CA GLU A 102 -13.51 12.49 -2.83
C GLU A 102 -13.02 13.40 -3.96
N GLN A 103 -11.93 13.03 -4.63
CA GLN A 103 -11.35 13.81 -5.74
C GLN A 103 -11.75 13.31 -7.13
N CYS A 104 -12.34 12.12 -7.21
CA CYS A 104 -12.68 11.48 -8.48
C CYS A 104 -14.15 11.65 -8.86
N SER A 105 -14.46 11.69 -10.16
CA SER A 105 -15.81 11.47 -10.68
C SER A 105 -16.19 10.00 -10.61
N ASN A 106 -15.29 9.12 -11.04
CA ASN A 106 -15.43 7.68 -10.93
C ASN A 106 -14.10 7.05 -10.49
N LEU A 107 -14.17 6.07 -9.62
CA LEU A 107 -13.02 5.33 -9.13
C LEU A 107 -13.20 3.83 -9.37
N THR A 108 -12.30 3.26 -10.17
CA THR A 108 -12.16 1.81 -10.31
C THR A 108 -10.91 1.36 -9.58
N VAL A 109 -11.03 0.33 -8.73
CA VAL A 109 -9.93 -0.20 -7.91
C VAL A 109 -9.69 -1.66 -8.25
N LYS A 110 -8.52 -1.98 -8.80
CA LYS A 110 -8.06 -3.35 -8.96
C LYS A 110 -7.31 -3.78 -7.70
N CYS A 111 -7.77 -4.84 -7.06
CA CYS A 111 -7.17 -5.42 -5.85
C CYS A 111 -7.18 -6.95 -5.88
N ASP A 112 -6.52 -7.58 -4.90
CA ASP A 112 -6.60 -9.03 -4.73
C ASP A 112 -8.05 -9.47 -4.52
N LYS A 113 -8.46 -10.56 -5.21
CA LYS A 113 -9.86 -11.08 -5.14
C LYS A 113 -10.34 -11.37 -3.73
N ARG A 114 -9.44 -11.73 -2.80
CA ARG A 114 -9.74 -12.01 -1.39
C ARG A 114 -10.16 -10.77 -0.64
N LEU A 115 -9.73 -9.58 -1.08
CA LEU A 115 -10.03 -8.29 -0.46
C LEU A 115 -11.36 -7.69 -0.94
N ILE A 116 -11.88 -8.10 -2.09
CA ILE A 116 -13.11 -7.54 -2.65
C ILE A 116 -14.27 -7.55 -1.63
N PRO A 117 -14.63 -8.68 -0.99
CA PRO A 117 -15.74 -8.68 -0.04
C PRO A 117 -15.51 -7.80 1.19
N LEU A 118 -14.23 -7.60 1.57
CA LEU A 118 -13.85 -6.70 2.66
C LEU A 118 -13.97 -5.24 2.24
N PHE A 119 -13.47 -4.88 1.06
CA PHE A 119 -13.45 -3.52 0.56
C PHE A 119 -14.85 -3.04 0.16
N GLU A 120 -15.66 -3.85 -0.54
CA GLU A 120 -17.05 -3.54 -0.85
C GLU A 120 -17.93 -3.28 0.40
N ARG A 121 -17.60 -3.91 1.53
CA ARG A 121 -18.26 -3.68 2.81
C ARG A 121 -17.75 -2.44 3.52
N SER A 122 -16.48 -2.11 3.31
CA SER A 122 -15.76 -1.06 4.06
C SER A 122 -15.87 0.31 3.42
N PHE A 123 -15.90 0.36 2.10
CA PHE A 123 -15.86 1.59 1.32
C PHE A 123 -17.21 1.92 0.68
N SER A 124 -17.26 3.05 0.01
CA SER A 124 -18.44 3.53 -0.73
C SER A 124 -18.87 2.56 -1.82
N LYS A 125 -20.19 2.45 -2.02
CA LYS A 125 -20.78 1.66 -3.10
C LYS A 125 -20.58 2.26 -4.50
N LYS A 126 -20.05 3.48 -4.58
CA LYS A 126 -19.70 4.12 -5.85
C LYS A 126 -18.39 3.60 -6.42
N ILE A 127 -17.52 3.03 -5.59
CA ILE A 127 -16.24 2.48 -6.02
C ILE A 127 -16.44 1.13 -6.70
N ASN A 128 -15.89 0.99 -7.91
CA ASN A 128 -15.91 -0.25 -8.66
C ASN A 128 -14.68 -1.10 -8.33
N PHE A 129 -14.85 -2.16 -7.52
CA PHE A 129 -13.77 -3.08 -7.18
C PHE A 129 -13.67 -4.22 -8.20
N GLN A 130 -12.46 -4.45 -8.73
CA GLN A 130 -12.16 -5.49 -9.72
C GLN A 130 -10.92 -6.29 -9.29
N PHE A 131 -10.86 -7.58 -9.58
CA PHE A 131 -9.65 -8.40 -9.37
C PHE A 131 -8.92 -8.69 -10.68
N ASP A 132 -9.62 -8.63 -11.79
CA ASP A 132 -9.12 -8.94 -13.12
C ASP A 132 -8.96 -7.65 -13.94
N GLN A 133 -7.70 -7.28 -14.15
CA GLN A 133 -7.36 -6.07 -14.90
C GLN A 133 -7.86 -6.13 -16.36
N SER A 134 -7.97 -7.32 -16.97
CA SER A 134 -8.43 -7.47 -18.35
C SER A 134 -9.89 -7.03 -18.55
N LYS A 135 -10.65 -6.91 -17.44
CA LYS A 135 -12.03 -6.44 -17.44
C LYS A 135 -12.17 -4.93 -17.32
N VAL A 136 -11.06 -4.20 -17.13
CA VAL A 136 -11.04 -2.74 -17.04
C VAL A 136 -10.65 -2.18 -18.40
N SER A 137 -11.63 -1.61 -19.12
CA SER A 137 -11.36 -0.95 -20.40
C SER A 137 -10.51 0.31 -20.19
N GLU A 138 -9.52 0.53 -21.04
CA GLU A 138 -8.70 1.74 -21.01
C GLU A 138 -9.52 3.02 -21.28
N ASP A 139 -10.67 2.91 -21.95
CA ASP A 139 -11.59 4.02 -22.18
C ASP A 139 -12.41 4.39 -20.95
N SER A 140 -12.41 3.55 -19.91
CA SER A 140 -13.19 3.79 -18.69
C SER A 140 -12.49 4.72 -17.69
N TYR A 141 -11.22 5.07 -17.89
CA TYR A 141 -10.46 5.97 -17.04
C TYR A 141 -9.60 6.95 -17.84
N GLU A 142 -9.34 8.10 -17.26
CA GLU A 142 -8.52 9.16 -17.82
C GLU A 142 -7.09 9.11 -17.26
N PHE A 143 -6.97 8.71 -16.01
CA PHE A 143 -5.71 8.60 -15.28
C PHE A 143 -5.62 7.26 -14.56
N HIS A 144 -4.40 6.82 -14.29
CA HIS A 144 -4.17 5.66 -13.44
C HIS A 144 -3.15 5.97 -12.36
N ILE A 145 -3.16 5.19 -11.26
CA ILE A 145 -2.13 5.27 -10.23
C ILE A 145 -1.92 3.92 -9.57
N PRO A 146 -0.65 3.47 -9.36
CA PRO A 146 -0.37 2.33 -8.51
C PRO A 146 -0.74 2.64 -7.06
N ILE A 147 -1.25 1.67 -6.32
CA ILE A 147 -1.73 1.92 -4.95
C ILE A 147 -0.62 2.42 -4.02
N ALA A 148 0.61 1.93 -4.18
CA ALA A 148 1.75 2.36 -3.37
C ALA A 148 2.36 3.71 -3.80
N SER A 149 1.94 4.27 -4.95
CA SER A 149 2.30 5.64 -5.35
C SER A 149 1.28 6.68 -4.84
N LEU A 150 0.08 6.25 -4.46
CA LEU A 150 -0.98 7.14 -3.99
C LEU A 150 -0.57 8.04 -2.81
N PRO A 151 0.20 7.55 -1.81
CA PRO A 151 0.65 8.40 -0.71
C PRO A 151 1.53 9.58 -1.13
N SER A 152 2.28 9.47 -2.23
CA SER A 152 3.12 10.58 -2.71
C SER A 152 2.30 11.82 -3.09
N VAL A 153 1.06 11.61 -3.52
CA VAL A 153 0.13 12.68 -3.93
C VAL A 153 -0.73 13.13 -2.75
N LEU A 154 -1.31 12.20 -1.99
CA LEU A 154 -2.30 12.52 -0.96
C LEU A 154 -1.72 12.67 0.45
N ARG A 155 -0.56 12.06 0.73
CA ARG A 155 0.11 12.10 2.04
C ARG A 155 1.60 12.41 1.92
N PRO A 156 1.96 13.55 1.28
CA PRO A 156 3.36 13.92 1.04
C PRO A 156 4.12 14.31 2.31
N SER A 157 3.45 14.52 3.44
CA SER A 157 4.07 14.88 4.71
C SER A 157 3.39 14.20 5.90
N LEU A 158 4.07 14.21 7.06
CA LEU A 158 3.53 13.64 8.31
C LEU A 158 2.19 14.28 8.72
N ASP A 159 2.00 15.56 8.44
CA ASP A 159 0.78 16.27 8.81
C ASP A 159 -0.47 15.73 8.11
N ASN A 160 -0.32 15.22 6.90
CA ASN A 160 -1.42 14.59 6.16
C ASN A 160 -1.96 13.32 6.83
N PHE A 161 -1.16 12.66 7.65
CA PHE A 161 -1.60 11.46 8.39
C PHE A 161 -2.44 11.80 9.62
N LYS A 162 -2.36 13.00 10.16
CA LYS A 162 -3.12 13.41 11.37
C LYS A 162 -4.64 13.40 11.17
N GLN A 163 -5.09 13.55 9.94
CA GLN A 163 -6.51 13.53 9.56
C GLN A 163 -6.99 12.15 9.11
N ALA A 164 -6.07 11.18 8.99
CA ALA A 164 -6.41 9.83 8.53
C ALA A 164 -7.37 9.14 9.50
N PRO A 165 -8.40 8.43 9.00
CA PRO A 165 -9.34 7.71 9.86
C PRO A 165 -8.59 6.61 10.63
N ARG A 166 -8.87 6.49 11.94
CA ARG A 166 -8.27 5.44 12.79
C ARG A 166 -8.71 4.04 12.40
N SER A 167 -9.89 3.91 11.81
CA SER A 167 -10.42 2.64 11.32
C SER A 167 -11.18 2.89 10.02
N TYR A 168 -10.77 2.21 8.95
CA TYR A 168 -11.39 2.31 7.62
C TYR A 168 -11.98 0.98 7.15
N LEU A 169 -11.63 -0.15 7.79
CA LEU A 169 -12.19 -1.45 7.48
C LEU A 169 -13.38 -1.78 8.37
N ARG A 170 -14.41 -2.40 7.79
CA ARG A 170 -15.62 -2.82 8.49
C ARG A 170 -15.71 -4.34 8.54
N CYS A 171 -15.93 -4.90 9.73
CA CYS A 171 -16.17 -6.32 9.89
C CYS A 171 -17.55 -6.72 9.34
N ASP A 172 -17.72 -8.00 9.06
CA ASP A 172 -19.04 -8.59 8.87
C ASP A 172 -19.65 -8.84 10.26
N ASN A 173 -20.62 -7.99 10.66
CA ASN A 173 -21.22 -8.04 11.99
C ASN A 173 -21.88 -9.40 12.29
N LYS A 174 -22.57 -9.99 11.31
CA LYS A 174 -23.23 -11.30 11.50
C LYS A 174 -22.19 -12.40 11.76
N LYS A 175 -21.11 -12.39 11.00
CA LYS A 175 -20.00 -13.34 11.19
C LYS A 175 -19.25 -13.08 12.49
N ALA A 176 -19.03 -11.83 12.85
CA ALA A 176 -18.38 -11.45 14.10
C ALA A 176 -19.18 -11.92 15.32
N GLU A 177 -20.50 -11.67 15.34
CA GLU A 177 -21.37 -12.13 16.43
C GLU A 177 -21.40 -13.66 16.55
N LYS A 178 -21.50 -14.37 15.42
CA LYS A 178 -21.46 -15.84 15.40
C LYS A 178 -20.13 -16.36 15.96
N LEU A 179 -19.00 -15.75 15.59
CA LEU A 179 -17.69 -16.14 16.10
C LEU A 179 -17.55 -15.85 17.61
N LYS A 180 -18.02 -14.68 18.07
CA LYS A 180 -18.04 -14.37 19.51
C LYS A 180 -18.80 -15.41 20.32
N GLN A 181 -19.96 -15.86 19.84
CA GLN A 181 -20.75 -16.90 20.52
C GLN A 181 -20.01 -18.24 20.61
N ILE A 182 -19.18 -18.56 19.62
CA ILE A 182 -18.40 -19.81 19.61
C ILE A 182 -17.18 -19.71 20.54
N ILE A 183 -16.50 -18.56 20.56
CA ILE A 183 -15.22 -18.38 21.25
C ILE A 183 -15.41 -18.06 22.73
N SER A 184 -16.42 -17.26 23.08
CA SER A 184 -16.66 -16.83 24.45
C SER A 184 -18.08 -17.15 24.89
N THR A 185 -18.20 -17.94 25.95
CA THR A 185 -19.45 -18.19 26.67
C THR A 185 -19.74 -17.09 27.70
N ASP A 186 -18.72 -16.35 28.13
CA ASP A 186 -18.80 -15.26 29.09
C ASP A 186 -18.68 -13.90 28.38
N LYS A 187 -19.79 -13.14 28.37
CA LYS A 187 -19.89 -11.83 27.71
C LYS A 187 -19.06 -10.72 28.42
N THR A 188 -18.57 -10.97 29.61
CA THR A 188 -17.77 -10.01 30.38
C THR A 188 -16.29 -10.06 30.02
N GLN A 189 -15.84 -11.11 29.33
CA GLN A 189 -14.45 -11.29 28.95
C GLN A 189 -14.09 -10.48 27.69
N THR A 190 -12.93 -9.83 27.74
CA THR A 190 -12.32 -9.20 26.57
C THR A 190 -11.61 -10.25 25.73
N LEU A 191 -12.00 -10.36 24.45
CA LEU A 191 -11.35 -11.25 23.49
C LEU A 191 -10.16 -10.54 22.85
N ILE A 192 -8.98 -11.17 22.95
CA ILE A 192 -7.75 -10.68 22.30
C ILE A 192 -7.33 -11.71 21.25
N GLY A 193 -7.24 -11.28 19.99
CA GLY A 193 -6.71 -12.10 18.90
C GLY A 193 -5.21 -11.86 18.72
N ILE A 194 -4.43 -12.94 18.66
CA ILE A 194 -2.99 -12.90 18.39
C ILE A 194 -2.69 -13.70 17.13
N SER A 195 -1.88 -13.13 16.22
CA SER A 195 -1.35 -13.83 15.05
C SER A 195 0.18 -13.77 15.10
N TRP A 196 0.83 -14.93 15.09
CA TRP A 196 2.28 -15.05 15.27
C TRP A 196 2.97 -15.85 14.15
N ASN A 197 2.26 -16.23 13.12
CA ASN A 197 2.83 -17.02 12.02
C ASN A 197 2.46 -16.44 10.65
N SER A 198 3.43 -16.43 9.76
CA SER A 198 3.26 -16.05 8.35
C SER A 198 3.68 -17.20 7.43
N SER A 199 2.80 -17.61 6.53
CA SER A 199 3.09 -18.60 5.49
C SER A 199 3.72 -17.99 4.23
N ALA A 200 4.13 -16.71 4.27
CA ALA A 200 4.77 -16.05 3.14
C ALA A 200 6.10 -16.73 2.79
N LYS A 201 6.31 -16.99 1.50
CA LYS A 201 7.51 -17.67 0.98
C LYS A 201 8.72 -16.75 0.79
N GLN A 202 8.65 -15.50 1.27
CA GLN A 202 9.76 -14.54 1.16
C GLN A 202 10.91 -14.92 2.12
N PRO A 203 12.18 -14.65 1.76
CA PRO A 203 13.35 -15.05 2.57
C PRO A 203 13.33 -14.55 4.02
N CYS A 204 12.70 -13.40 4.30
CA CYS A 204 12.59 -12.82 5.64
C CYS A 204 11.26 -13.13 6.34
N ALA A 205 10.40 -14.00 5.79
CA ALA A 205 9.09 -14.28 6.38
C ALA A 205 9.20 -14.93 7.77
N HIS A 206 10.25 -15.71 8.03
CA HIS A 206 10.52 -16.32 9.32
C HIS A 206 10.78 -15.30 10.44
N HIS A 207 11.28 -14.09 10.12
CA HIS A 207 11.45 -13.02 11.12
C HIS A 207 10.11 -12.44 11.65
N ARG A 208 8.99 -12.79 11.03
CA ARG A 208 7.64 -12.37 11.44
C ARG A 208 6.93 -13.40 12.32
N ASN A 209 7.56 -14.54 12.54
CA ASN A 209 7.02 -15.60 13.39
C ASN A 209 7.57 -15.44 14.80
N ILE A 210 6.76 -15.73 15.81
CA ILE A 210 7.17 -15.84 17.21
C ILE A 210 7.29 -17.34 17.47
N ASP A 211 8.47 -17.77 17.90
CA ASP A 211 8.75 -19.16 18.30
C ASP A 211 8.11 -19.48 19.66
#